data_59722070f500f96d2211dc4b92497f1f
#
_entry.id   59722070f500f96d2211dc4b92497f1f
#
_cell.length_a   1.000
_cell.length_b   1.000
_cell.length_c   1.000
_cell.angle_alpha   90.00
_cell.angle_beta   90.00
_cell.angle_gamma   90.00
#
_symmetry.space_group_name_H-M   'P 1'
#
loop_
_entity.id
_entity.type
_entity.pdbx_description
1 polymer ?
#
loop_
_entity_poly.entity_id
_entity_poly.type
_entity_poly.pdbx_seq_one_letter_code
_entity_poly.pdbx_strand_id
1 'polypeptide(L)'
;MPLIYKSDTHWVQVKPLLGRVMDGAISVTKCSRCKLPSIVHQPYSGQHLCGRHLSDSVRRRTSRELRRQLILPKDARKEDGSPFVVLVAVSGGKDSAVLLTMINDIIGSRRDIRIVAGCVDEGIDGYRSPSLECARDLSE
;
A
#
# COMPACT_ATOMS: atom_id res chain seq x y z
N MET A 1 -7.40 -16.10 13.88
CA MET A 1 -8.20 -16.04 12.66
C MET A 1 -7.29 -16.37 11.48
N PRO A 2 -7.56 -17.39 10.67
CA PRO A 2 -6.77 -17.68 9.49
C PRO A 2 -7.01 -16.59 8.45
N LEU A 3 -5.95 -16.14 7.81
CA LEU A 3 -6.01 -15.24 6.65
C LEU A 3 -6.64 -16.00 5.48
N ILE A 4 -7.78 -15.52 4.99
CA ILE A 4 -8.48 -16.08 3.84
C ILE A 4 -8.15 -15.19 2.65
N TYR A 5 -7.56 -15.75 1.61
CA TYR A 5 -7.33 -15.09 0.32
C TYR A 5 -8.30 -15.65 -0.71
N LYS A 6 -8.96 -14.79 -1.49
CA LYS A 6 -9.86 -15.16 -2.58
C LYS A 6 -9.09 -15.16 -3.89
N SER A 7 -8.88 -16.31 -4.50
CA SER A 7 -8.55 -16.42 -5.92
C SER A 7 -9.82 -16.70 -6.72
N ASP A 8 -9.84 -16.35 -7.99
CA ASP A 8 -11.02 -16.22 -8.87
C ASP A 8 -12.04 -17.37 -8.90
N THR A 9 -11.79 -18.49 -8.23
CA THR A 9 -12.74 -19.64 -8.18
C THR A 9 -12.74 -20.43 -6.87
N HIS A 10 -11.76 -20.23 -5.97
CA HIS A 10 -11.68 -21.03 -4.74
C HIS A 10 -11.11 -20.24 -3.57
N TRP A 11 -11.71 -20.46 -2.39
CA TRP A 11 -11.14 -19.99 -1.13
C TRP A 11 -9.93 -20.84 -0.75
N VAL A 12 -8.74 -20.29 -0.85
CA VAL A 12 -7.52 -20.95 -0.39
C VAL A 12 -7.27 -20.57 1.07
N GLN A 13 -7.44 -21.55 1.96
CA GLN A 13 -6.90 -21.41 3.30
C GLN A 13 -5.37 -21.45 3.20
N VAL A 14 -4.74 -20.31 3.38
CA VAL A 14 -3.28 -20.26 3.58
C VAL A 14 -3.01 -20.90 4.92
N LYS A 15 -2.67 -22.18 4.92
CA LYS A 15 -2.05 -22.80 6.09
C LYS A 15 -0.78 -22.00 6.37
N PRO A 16 -0.61 -21.45 7.58
CA PRO A 16 0.69 -20.90 7.93
C PRO A 16 1.71 -22.01 7.68
N LEU A 17 2.80 -21.69 6.97
CA LEU A 17 3.97 -22.53 6.89
C LEU A 17 4.52 -22.66 8.31
N LEU A 18 3.94 -23.60 9.05
CA LEU A 18 4.52 -24.12 10.29
C LEU A 18 5.79 -24.86 9.86
N GLY A 19 6.90 -24.14 9.81
CA GLY A 19 8.20 -24.76 9.88
C GLY A 19 8.17 -25.73 11.04
N ARG A 20 8.84 -26.89 10.89
CA ARG A 20 8.99 -27.93 11.91
C ARG A 20 9.07 -27.29 13.29
N VAL A 21 8.08 -27.57 14.13
CA VAL A 21 8.13 -27.27 15.55
C VAL A 21 9.23 -28.15 16.12
N MET A 22 10.42 -27.59 16.25
CA MET A 22 11.41 -28.09 17.19
C MET A 22 10.90 -27.66 18.57
N ASP A 23 10.83 -28.58 19.52
CA ASP A 23 10.42 -28.34 20.90
C ASP A 23 11.32 -27.29 21.57
N GLY A 24 11.01 -26.06 21.34
CA GLY A 24 11.57 -24.86 21.95
C GLY A 24 10.50 -23.78 21.87
N ALA A 25 10.13 -23.21 23.00
CA ALA A 25 9.17 -22.13 23.07
C ALA A 25 9.54 -21.06 22.04
N ILE A 26 8.72 -20.90 20.98
CA ILE A 26 8.91 -19.85 19.99
C ILE A 26 8.70 -18.53 20.71
N SER A 27 9.78 -17.86 21.09
CA SER A 27 9.71 -16.52 21.65
C SER A 27 9.28 -15.56 20.54
N VAL A 28 7.99 -15.27 20.48
CA VAL A 28 7.45 -14.29 19.54
C VAL A 28 8.01 -12.92 19.94
N THR A 29 8.87 -12.37 19.08
CA THR A 29 9.44 -11.04 19.31
C THR A 29 8.31 -10.00 19.33
N LYS A 30 8.30 -9.17 20.37
CA LYS A 30 7.28 -8.12 20.54
C LYS A 30 7.60 -6.91 19.69
N CYS A 31 6.55 -6.21 19.28
CA CYS A 31 6.68 -4.93 18.60
C CYS A 31 7.41 -3.92 19.50
N SER A 32 8.39 -3.20 18.92
CA SER A 32 9.16 -2.17 19.63
C SER A 32 8.32 -0.97 20.09
N ARG A 33 7.09 -0.82 19.58
CA ARG A 33 6.18 0.31 19.90
C ARG A 33 4.95 -0.09 20.71
N CYS A 34 4.65 -1.39 20.80
CA CYS A 34 3.55 -1.92 21.60
C CYS A 34 3.85 -3.37 22.00
N LYS A 35 2.92 -3.99 22.76
CA LYS A 35 3.08 -5.36 23.26
C LYS A 35 2.63 -6.45 22.29
N LEU A 36 2.09 -6.08 21.11
CA LEU A 36 1.61 -7.04 20.11
C LEU A 36 2.77 -7.80 19.46
N PRO A 37 2.53 -9.03 18.96
CA PRO A 37 3.52 -9.75 18.18
C PRO A 37 4.03 -8.93 16.99
N SER A 38 5.33 -8.95 16.72
CA SER A 38 5.89 -8.35 15.54
C SER A 38 5.72 -9.26 14.32
N ILE A 39 5.53 -8.65 13.15
CA ILE A 39 5.44 -9.36 11.86
C ILE A 39 6.67 -9.10 10.98
N VAL A 40 7.46 -8.09 11.32
CA VAL A 40 8.64 -7.71 10.55
C VAL A 40 9.74 -7.16 11.45
N HIS A 41 10.98 -7.46 11.10
CA HIS A 41 12.17 -6.79 11.60
C HIS A 41 12.69 -5.84 10.53
N GLN A 42 12.94 -4.58 10.89
CA GLN A 42 13.51 -3.57 10.01
C GLN A 42 15.00 -3.38 10.34
N PRO A 43 15.94 -4.00 9.59
CA PRO A 43 17.37 -3.98 9.93
C PRO A 43 17.95 -2.57 10.04
N TYR A 44 17.52 -1.66 9.15
CA TYR A 44 18.02 -0.28 9.10
C TYR A 44 17.63 0.57 10.34
N SER A 45 16.63 0.16 11.11
CA SER A 45 16.19 0.86 12.33
C SER A 45 16.29 -0.01 13.58
N GLY A 46 16.64 -1.30 13.44
CA GLY A 46 16.64 -2.29 14.50
C GLY A 46 15.27 -2.56 15.13
N GLN A 47 14.18 -2.04 14.55
CA GLN A 47 12.84 -2.14 15.12
C GLN A 47 12.11 -3.40 14.67
N HIS A 48 11.42 -4.02 15.59
CA HIS A 48 10.43 -5.05 15.33
C HIS A 48 9.05 -4.40 15.32
N LEU A 49 8.26 -4.56 14.26
CA LEU A 49 6.97 -3.90 14.12
C LEU A 49 5.83 -4.90 13.92
N CYS A 50 4.70 -4.64 14.58
CA CYS A 50 3.42 -5.28 14.26
C CYS A 50 2.80 -4.63 13.01
N GLY A 51 1.77 -5.25 12.41
CA GLY A 51 1.13 -4.76 11.18
C GLY A 51 0.72 -3.30 11.25
N ARG A 52 0.04 -2.90 12.33
CA ARG A 52 -0.37 -1.50 12.54
C ARG A 52 0.81 -0.53 12.53
N HIS A 53 1.87 -0.82 13.30
CA HIS A 53 3.02 0.08 13.37
C HIS A 53 3.89 0.05 12.11
N LEU A 54 3.85 -1.04 11.35
CA LEU A 54 4.44 -1.09 10.01
C LEU A 54 3.69 -0.14 9.06
N SER A 55 2.37 -0.27 8.97
CA SER A 55 1.53 0.62 8.14
C SER A 55 1.70 2.09 8.52
N ASP A 56 1.69 2.43 9.81
CA ASP A 56 1.94 3.78 10.29
C ASP A 56 3.35 4.28 9.90
N SER A 57 4.35 3.41 9.93
CA SER A 57 5.72 3.75 9.53
C SER A 57 5.82 4.06 8.04
N VAL A 58 5.20 3.22 7.21
CA VAL A 58 5.13 3.42 5.75
C VAL A 58 4.40 4.72 5.44
N ARG A 59 3.20 4.92 5.98
CA ARG A 59 2.40 6.14 5.77
C ARG A 59 3.16 7.42 6.13
N ARG A 60 3.86 7.44 7.25
CA ARG A 60 4.66 8.63 7.68
C ARG A 60 5.80 8.91 6.72
N ARG A 61 6.47 7.89 6.21
CA ARG A 61 7.56 8.03 5.23
C ARG A 61 7.04 8.53 3.90
N THR A 62 5.97 7.91 3.38
CA THR A 62 5.31 8.35 2.15
C THR A 62 4.84 9.80 2.27
N SER A 63 4.18 10.16 3.37
CA SER A 63 3.72 11.54 3.62
C SER A 63 4.87 12.56 3.65
N ARG A 64 6.00 12.19 4.25
CA ARG A 64 7.18 13.06 4.29
C ARG A 64 7.80 13.24 2.91
N GLU A 65 7.97 12.16 2.15
CA GLU A 65 8.53 12.22 0.80
C GLU A 65 7.59 12.96 -0.16
N LEU A 66 6.28 12.73 -0.05
CA LEU A 66 5.28 13.44 -0.84
C LEU A 66 5.35 14.96 -0.61
N ARG A 67 5.45 15.41 0.64
CA ARG A 67 5.59 16.84 0.97
C ARG A 67 6.93 17.42 0.51
N ARG A 68 7.98 16.63 0.48
CA ARG A 68 9.31 17.06 0.04
C ARG A 68 9.39 17.23 -1.47
N GLN A 69 8.76 16.32 -2.21
CA GLN A 69 8.83 16.27 -3.67
C GLN A 69 7.69 17.02 -4.34
N LEU A 70 6.49 16.91 -3.79
CA LEU A 70 5.30 17.57 -4.28
C LEU A 70 5.00 18.79 -3.39
N ILE A 71 5.60 19.93 -3.73
CA ILE A 71 5.42 21.19 -2.99
C ILE A 71 4.05 21.75 -3.35
N LEU A 72 3.02 21.27 -2.68
CA LEU A 72 1.65 21.71 -2.87
C LEU A 72 1.38 22.96 -2.00
N PRO A 73 0.83 24.04 -2.57
CA PRO A 73 0.38 25.21 -1.82
C PRO A 73 -0.81 24.85 -0.90
N LYS A 74 -1.20 25.78 -0.03
CA LYS A 74 -2.37 25.62 0.85
C LYS A 74 -3.67 25.46 0.05
N ASP A 75 -3.80 26.18 -1.04
CA ASP A 75 -4.80 25.98 -2.09
C ASP A 75 -4.05 25.70 -3.40
N ALA A 76 -4.25 24.50 -3.93
CA ALA A 76 -3.59 24.03 -5.15
C ALA A 76 -4.48 24.18 -6.40
N ARG A 77 -5.63 24.85 -6.30
CA ARG A 77 -6.49 25.08 -7.48
C ARG A 77 -5.76 25.84 -8.56
N LYS A 78 -6.11 25.54 -9.78
CA LYS A 78 -5.68 26.29 -10.96
C LYS A 78 -6.37 27.66 -10.99
N GLU A 79 -5.91 28.53 -11.88
CA GLU A 79 -6.48 29.88 -12.09
C GLU A 79 -7.96 29.86 -12.45
N ASP A 80 -8.42 28.81 -13.14
CA ASP A 80 -9.82 28.58 -13.51
C ASP A 80 -10.69 28.02 -12.35
N GLY A 81 -10.12 27.86 -11.14
CA GLY A 81 -10.78 27.30 -9.97
C GLY A 81 -10.87 25.77 -9.96
N SER A 82 -10.41 25.08 -11.01
CA SER A 82 -10.42 23.63 -11.08
C SER A 82 -9.36 23.01 -10.13
N PRO A 83 -9.60 21.79 -9.61
CA PRO A 83 -8.64 21.11 -8.75
C PRO A 83 -7.32 20.82 -9.49
N PHE A 84 -6.22 20.89 -8.75
CA PHE A 84 -4.93 20.39 -9.23
C PHE A 84 -4.98 18.88 -9.40
N VAL A 85 -4.55 18.36 -10.54
CA VAL A 85 -4.61 16.92 -10.83
C VAL A 85 -3.28 16.26 -10.51
N VAL A 86 -3.33 15.24 -9.65
CA VAL A 86 -2.21 14.35 -9.35
C VAL A 86 -2.45 13.02 -10.05
N LEU A 87 -1.62 12.72 -11.04
CA LEU A 87 -1.66 11.44 -11.76
C LEU A 87 -0.78 10.43 -11.02
N VAL A 88 -1.35 9.28 -10.67
CA VAL A 88 -0.64 8.13 -10.10
C VAL A 88 -0.58 7.03 -11.15
N ALA A 89 0.62 6.71 -11.60
CA ALA A 89 0.83 5.61 -12.54
C ALA A 89 0.66 4.26 -11.81
N VAL A 90 -0.22 3.42 -12.31
CA VAL A 90 -0.56 2.11 -11.74
C VAL A 90 -0.23 1.02 -12.76
N SER A 91 0.63 0.08 -12.37
CA SER A 91 1.04 -1.05 -13.21
C SER A 91 0.19 -2.31 -13.00
N GLY A 92 -0.81 -2.27 -12.11
CA GLY A 92 -1.57 -3.45 -11.67
C GLY A 92 -0.83 -4.34 -10.64
N GLY A 93 0.43 -4.01 -10.30
CA GLY A 93 1.19 -4.71 -9.27
C GLY A 93 0.92 -4.18 -7.86
N LYS A 94 1.25 -4.98 -6.84
CA LYS A 94 1.02 -4.65 -5.42
C LYS A 94 1.63 -3.33 -4.97
N ASP A 95 2.80 -2.97 -5.50
CA ASP A 95 3.54 -1.79 -5.05
C ASP A 95 2.86 -0.50 -5.54
N SER A 96 2.39 -0.49 -6.79
CA SER A 96 1.62 0.64 -7.35
C SER A 96 0.22 0.76 -6.72
N ALA A 97 -0.41 -0.37 -6.37
CA ALA A 97 -1.68 -0.38 -5.63
C ALA A 97 -1.52 0.23 -4.23
N VAL A 98 -0.48 -0.17 -3.49
CA VAL A 98 -0.15 0.42 -2.18
C VAL A 98 0.15 1.91 -2.32
N LEU A 99 0.89 2.32 -3.36
CA LEU A 99 1.18 3.74 -3.60
C LEU A 99 -0.10 4.56 -3.82
N LEU A 100 -1.01 4.09 -4.69
CA LEU A 100 -2.29 4.75 -4.94
C LEU A 100 -3.10 4.91 -3.65
N THR A 101 -3.26 3.83 -2.89
CA THR A 101 -3.95 3.85 -1.59
C THR A 101 -3.32 4.85 -0.62
N MET A 102 -1.98 4.85 -0.49
CA MET A 102 -1.27 5.77 0.40
C MET A 102 -1.42 7.23 -0.02
N ILE A 103 -1.36 7.53 -1.31
CA ILE A 103 -1.58 8.89 -1.82
C ILE A 103 -3.01 9.34 -1.54
N ASN A 104 -4.00 8.48 -1.80
CA ASN A 104 -5.39 8.78 -1.49
C ASN A 104 -5.61 9.02 0.00
N ASP A 105 -5.03 8.22 0.89
CA ASP A 105 -5.11 8.39 2.34
C ASP A 105 -4.45 9.70 2.84
N ILE A 106 -3.42 10.18 2.14
CA ILE A 106 -2.65 11.35 2.60
C ILE A 106 -3.24 12.65 2.08
N ILE A 107 -3.64 12.71 0.81
CA ILE A 107 -4.10 13.95 0.16
C ILE A 107 -5.51 13.87 -0.44
N GLY A 108 -6.14 12.69 -0.52
CA GLY A 108 -7.45 12.51 -1.18
C GLY A 108 -8.60 13.26 -0.51
N SER A 109 -8.47 13.63 0.77
CA SER A 109 -9.47 14.45 1.47
C SER A 109 -9.43 15.95 1.06
N ARG A 110 -8.43 16.39 0.32
CA ARG A 110 -8.27 17.77 -0.14
C ARG A 110 -9.20 18.04 -1.32
N ARG A 111 -10.06 19.08 -1.19
CA ARG A 111 -11.01 19.47 -2.25
C ARG A 111 -10.38 20.25 -3.42
N ASP A 112 -9.16 20.72 -3.22
CA ASP A 112 -8.35 21.45 -4.22
C ASP A 112 -7.44 20.52 -5.02
N ILE A 113 -7.47 19.21 -4.75
CA ILE A 113 -6.70 18.18 -5.44
C ILE A 113 -7.65 17.10 -5.97
N ARG A 114 -7.38 16.63 -7.17
CA ARG A 114 -8.01 15.48 -7.78
C ARG A 114 -6.95 14.42 -8.07
N ILE A 115 -7.10 13.22 -7.51
CA ILE A 115 -6.24 12.08 -7.80
C ILE A 115 -6.82 11.33 -9.00
N VAL A 116 -5.96 10.99 -9.95
CA VAL A 116 -6.30 10.21 -11.14
C VAL A 116 -5.32 9.05 -11.23
N ALA A 117 -5.83 7.82 -11.29
CA ALA A 117 -5.02 6.64 -11.59
C ALA A 117 -4.85 6.53 -13.12
N GLY A 118 -3.63 6.26 -13.58
CA GLY A 118 -3.32 6.04 -14.99
C GLY A 118 -2.56 4.74 -15.17
N CYS A 119 -2.97 3.94 -16.15
CA CYS A 119 -2.28 2.72 -16.55
C CYS A 119 -1.99 2.78 -18.05
N VAL A 120 -0.81 2.31 -18.45
CA VAL A 120 -0.41 2.20 -19.85
C VAL A 120 -0.57 0.75 -20.28
N ASP A 121 -1.35 0.53 -21.34
CA ASP A 121 -1.39 -0.75 -22.03
C ASP A 121 -0.27 -0.78 -23.09
N GLU A 122 0.65 -1.70 -22.94
CA GLU A 122 1.79 -1.86 -23.86
C GLU A 122 1.43 -2.69 -25.10
N GLY A 123 0.20 -3.16 -25.20
CA GLY A 123 -0.30 -3.97 -26.33
C GLY A 123 0.36 -5.35 -26.45
N ILE A 124 0.86 -5.91 -25.34
CA ILE A 124 1.46 -7.25 -25.33
C ILE A 124 0.35 -8.27 -25.08
N ASP A 125 0.04 -9.07 -26.11
CA ASP A 125 -0.99 -10.08 -26.06
C ASP A 125 -0.79 -11.06 -24.88
N GLY A 126 -1.85 -11.25 -24.08
CA GLY A 126 -1.89 -12.22 -22.98
C GLY A 126 -1.16 -11.81 -21.69
N TYR A 127 -0.47 -10.69 -21.66
CA TYR A 127 0.34 -10.31 -20.49
C TYR A 127 -0.37 -9.34 -19.53
N ARG A 128 -1.26 -8.47 -20.01
CA ARG A 128 -1.75 -7.32 -19.21
C ARG A 128 -3.23 -7.24 -18.88
N SER A 129 -4.09 -8.04 -19.49
CA SER A 129 -5.54 -7.98 -19.22
C SER A 129 -5.88 -8.05 -17.71
N PRO A 130 -5.29 -8.96 -16.92
CA PRO A 130 -5.56 -9.03 -15.47
C PRO A 130 -5.04 -7.81 -14.70
N SER A 131 -3.92 -7.22 -15.15
CA SER A 131 -3.33 -6.03 -14.49
C SER A 131 -4.16 -4.78 -14.71
N LEU A 132 -4.75 -4.63 -15.90
CA LEU A 132 -5.66 -3.51 -16.23
C LEU A 132 -6.97 -3.62 -15.47
N GLU A 133 -7.54 -4.82 -15.36
CA GLU A 133 -8.73 -5.07 -14.54
C GLU A 133 -8.47 -4.73 -13.08
N CYS A 134 -7.36 -5.20 -12.51
CA CYS A 134 -6.96 -4.87 -11.15
C CYS A 134 -6.75 -3.36 -10.93
N ALA A 135 -6.18 -2.65 -11.90
CA ALA A 135 -6.01 -1.20 -11.83
C ALA A 135 -7.35 -0.46 -11.88
N ARG A 136 -8.32 -0.96 -12.65
CA ARG A 136 -9.69 -0.42 -12.73
C ARG A 136 -10.41 -0.61 -11.39
N ASP A 137 -10.42 -1.82 -10.86
CA ASP A 137 -11.08 -2.16 -9.59
C ASP A 137 -10.53 -1.35 -8.40
N LEU A 138 -9.25 -0.95 -8.46
CA LEU A 138 -8.64 -0.11 -7.44
C LEU A 138 -9.01 1.38 -7.55
N SER A 139 -9.53 1.82 -8.70
CA SER A 139 -9.86 3.22 -8.98
C SER A 139 -11.33 3.56 -8.78
N GLU A 140 -12.20 2.57 -8.61
CA GLU A 140 -13.62 2.70 -8.27
C GLU A 140 -13.83 2.80 -6.75
#